data_306bd8c00b485b8a8cef1daf7c9c47e0
#
_entry.id   306bd8c00b485b8a8cef1daf7c9c47e0
#
_cell.length_a   1.000
_cell.length_b   1.000
_cell.length_c   1.000
_cell.angle_alpha   90.00
_cell.angle_beta   90.00
_cell.angle_gamma   90.00
#
_symmetry.space_group_name_H-M   'P 1'
#
loop_
_entity.id
_entity.type
_entity.pdbx_description
1 polymer ?
#
loop_
_entity_poly.entity_id
_entity_poly.type
_entity_poly.pdbx_seq_one_letter_code
_entity_poly.pdbx_strand_id
1 'polypeptide(L)'
;LTLRMVVGADLEPDWCLFSERATVEGLEKRLLWKHREQLSPTRLGATSHHHLAWGNRSVLNKLSAEDFDISSTLAELSRQTRHNFAARQLPQLDNILTEVRTIANELGVQVGELKALLDVNGVSLSNSAISLHNSDNTPLRMLGTGSTRLLVSGLQKAVGGPGIILVDEAEYGLEPYRISRLLNQLGSRDDEPTSQVFITTHSPYVLRELKATQLCVLRKLEQPPPEPSHNFLTLSGDDKEQATIRACAEAFFSKAVIVGEGGTEVGFIRGLDLSRQRRGRTGFQDQGAFATD
;
A
#
# COMPACT_ATOMS: atom_id res chain seq x y z
N LEU A 1 -15.92 15.42 -21.27
CA LEU A 1 -15.25 14.14 -21.46
C LEU A 1 -14.98 13.55 -20.09
N THR A 2 -15.48 12.35 -19.84
CA THR A 2 -15.39 11.66 -18.54
C THR A 2 -14.58 10.39 -18.70
N LEU A 3 -13.71 10.09 -17.73
CA LEU A 3 -13.09 8.78 -17.62
C LEU A 3 -14.08 7.84 -16.89
N ARG A 4 -14.43 6.74 -17.51
CA ARG A 4 -15.32 5.74 -16.94
C ARG A 4 -14.58 4.43 -16.75
N MET A 5 -14.71 3.86 -15.58
CA MET A 5 -14.27 2.51 -15.26
C MET A 5 -15.50 1.66 -14.90
N VAL A 6 -15.64 0.53 -15.53
CA VAL A 6 -16.66 -0.46 -15.19
C VAL A 6 -15.95 -1.75 -14.79
N VAL A 7 -16.34 -2.32 -13.66
CA VAL A 7 -15.85 -3.62 -13.21
C VAL A 7 -17.00 -4.62 -13.38
N GLY A 8 -16.80 -5.62 -14.21
CA GLY A 8 -17.75 -6.68 -14.46
C GLY A 8 -17.80 -7.73 -13.35
N ALA A 9 -18.66 -8.73 -13.51
CA ALA A 9 -18.75 -9.87 -12.58
C ALA A 9 -17.49 -10.75 -12.58
N ASP A 10 -16.66 -10.64 -13.61
CA ASP A 10 -15.33 -11.26 -13.75
C ASP A 10 -14.24 -10.52 -12.99
N LEU A 11 -14.58 -9.40 -12.32
CA LEU A 11 -13.68 -8.49 -11.62
C LEU A 11 -12.62 -7.82 -12.54
N GLU A 12 -12.78 -7.90 -13.85
CA GLU A 12 -11.91 -7.21 -14.79
C GLU A 12 -12.37 -5.77 -15.02
N PRO A 13 -11.48 -4.77 -14.90
CA PRO A 13 -11.83 -3.39 -15.14
C PRO A 13 -11.76 -3.04 -16.63
N ASP A 14 -12.84 -2.55 -17.18
CA ASP A 14 -12.87 -1.92 -18.50
C ASP A 14 -12.83 -0.39 -18.37
N TRP A 15 -11.88 0.22 -19.06
CA TRP A 15 -11.62 1.66 -18.98
C TRP A 15 -11.88 2.32 -20.32
N CYS A 16 -12.78 3.28 -20.33
CA CYS A 16 -13.09 4.02 -21.54
C CYS A 16 -13.21 5.53 -21.30
N LEU A 17 -13.02 6.29 -22.35
CA LEU A 17 -13.39 7.70 -22.40
C LEU A 17 -14.88 7.76 -22.74
N PHE A 18 -15.65 8.33 -21.83
CA PHE A 18 -17.09 8.45 -21.93
C PHE A 18 -17.48 9.88 -22.29
N SER A 19 -18.38 10.02 -23.26
CA SER A 19 -19.17 11.22 -23.45
C SER A 19 -20.54 10.79 -23.95
N GLU A 20 -21.59 11.48 -23.55
CA GLU A 20 -22.96 11.16 -23.96
C GLU A 20 -23.07 11.09 -25.49
N ARG A 21 -22.45 12.03 -26.18
CA ARG A 21 -22.45 12.06 -27.65
C ARG A 21 -21.74 10.86 -28.25
N ALA A 22 -20.56 10.49 -27.74
CA ALA A 22 -19.80 9.33 -28.25
C ALA A 22 -20.52 8.01 -28.00
N THR A 23 -21.26 7.88 -26.90
CA THR A 23 -22.05 6.70 -26.59
C THR A 23 -23.20 6.51 -27.56
N VAL A 24 -23.89 7.60 -27.91
CA VAL A 24 -24.98 7.56 -28.91
C VAL A 24 -24.46 7.19 -30.31
N GLU A 25 -23.24 7.62 -30.66
CA GLU A 25 -22.60 7.35 -31.94
C GLU A 25 -21.81 6.01 -31.95
N GLY A 26 -21.77 5.26 -30.84
CA GLY A 26 -20.98 4.01 -30.72
C GLY A 26 -19.46 4.20 -30.76
N LEU A 27 -18.98 5.40 -30.51
CA LEU A 27 -17.58 5.80 -30.61
C LEU A 27 -16.84 5.74 -29.28
N GLU A 28 -17.23 4.86 -28.37
CA GLU A 28 -16.50 4.69 -27.10
C GLU A 28 -15.06 4.26 -27.37
N LYS A 29 -14.11 4.98 -26.77
CA LYS A 29 -12.68 4.76 -26.97
C LYS A 29 -12.06 4.13 -25.73
N ARG A 30 -11.59 2.90 -25.85
CA ARG A 30 -10.84 2.23 -24.80
C ARG A 30 -9.54 2.96 -24.49
N LEU A 31 -9.21 3.07 -23.21
CA LEU A 31 -7.95 3.65 -22.75
C LEU A 31 -6.81 2.64 -22.90
N LEU A 32 -5.79 3.01 -23.65
CA LEU A 32 -4.56 2.23 -23.73
C LEU A 32 -3.81 2.24 -22.39
N TRP A 33 -3.05 1.20 -22.13
CA TRP A 33 -2.27 1.03 -20.89
C TRP A 33 -1.42 2.26 -20.54
N LYS A 34 -0.68 2.82 -21.50
CA LYS A 34 0.15 4.01 -21.30
C LYS A 34 -0.61 5.24 -20.79
N HIS A 35 -1.88 5.40 -21.17
CA HIS A 35 -2.72 6.49 -20.69
C HIS A 35 -3.27 6.20 -19.29
N ARG A 36 -3.58 4.92 -19.02
CA ARG A 36 -4.00 4.48 -17.68
C ARG A 36 -2.88 4.65 -16.67
N GLU A 37 -1.64 4.38 -17.06
CA GLU A 37 -0.47 4.54 -16.20
C GLU A 37 -0.26 5.99 -15.76
N GLN A 38 -0.50 6.95 -16.65
CA GLN A 38 -0.44 8.38 -16.32
C GLN A 38 -1.52 8.83 -15.33
N LEU A 39 -2.66 8.15 -15.33
CA LEU A 39 -3.80 8.44 -14.43
C LEU A 39 -3.81 7.53 -13.20
N SER A 40 -2.94 6.52 -13.15
CA SER A 40 -2.91 5.56 -12.07
C SER A 40 -2.43 6.20 -10.78
N PRO A 41 -3.22 6.14 -9.69
CA PRO A 41 -2.81 6.70 -8.42
C PRO A 41 -1.61 5.93 -7.86
N THR A 42 -0.74 6.63 -7.18
CA THR A 42 0.34 6.02 -6.42
C THR A 42 -0.19 5.63 -5.04
N ARG A 43 0.00 4.39 -4.61
CA ARG A 43 -0.46 3.91 -3.30
C ARG A 43 0.71 3.76 -2.33
N LEU A 44 0.58 4.35 -1.16
CA LEU A 44 1.45 4.15 -0.01
C LEU A 44 0.70 3.28 1.01
N GLY A 45 0.86 1.96 0.91
CA GLY A 45 0.21 0.99 1.80
C GLY A 45 1.16 0.40 2.86
N ALA A 46 0.66 -0.57 3.62
CA ALA A 46 1.44 -1.28 4.64
C ALA A 46 2.63 -2.07 4.06
N THR A 47 2.52 -2.55 2.81
CA THR A 47 3.55 -3.35 2.13
C THR A 47 4.30 -2.52 1.08
N SER A 48 5.17 -1.62 1.55
CA SER A 48 5.94 -0.73 0.65
C SER A 48 7.34 -1.26 0.30
N HIS A 49 7.74 -2.43 0.80
CA HIS A 49 9.10 -2.96 0.62
C HIS A 49 9.48 -3.23 -0.83
N HIS A 50 8.52 -3.56 -1.70
CA HIS A 50 8.78 -3.82 -3.13
C HIS A 50 9.28 -2.57 -3.87
N HIS A 51 9.03 -1.38 -3.34
CA HIS A 51 9.55 -0.13 -3.90
C HIS A 51 11.04 0.06 -3.70
N LEU A 52 11.67 -0.71 -2.80
CA LEU A 52 13.11 -0.69 -2.51
C LEU A 52 13.91 -1.74 -3.32
N ALA A 53 13.29 -2.32 -4.33
CA ALA A 53 13.89 -3.19 -5.33
C ALA A 53 13.51 -2.72 -6.74
N TRP A 54 14.29 -3.07 -7.78
CA TRP A 54 14.03 -2.67 -9.18
C TRP A 54 12.99 -3.56 -9.86
N GLY A 55 11.81 -3.73 -9.25
CA GLY A 55 10.67 -4.42 -9.88
C GLY A 55 9.90 -3.52 -10.84
N ASN A 56 9.15 -4.10 -11.79
CA ASN A 56 8.44 -3.39 -12.86
C ASN A 56 7.53 -2.22 -12.43
N ARG A 57 7.04 -2.24 -11.19
CA ARG A 57 6.15 -1.18 -10.65
C ARG A 57 6.78 -0.46 -9.46
N SER A 58 8.07 -0.66 -9.21
CA SER A 58 8.74 -0.02 -8.10
C SER A 58 9.04 1.44 -8.38
N VAL A 59 9.17 2.22 -7.32
CA VAL A 59 9.56 3.62 -7.41
C VAL A 59 11.00 3.76 -7.89
N LEU A 60 11.87 2.81 -7.54
CA LEU A 60 13.26 2.80 -8.02
C LEU A 60 13.33 2.58 -9.53
N ASN A 61 12.49 1.70 -10.07
CA ASN A 61 12.43 1.50 -11.52
C ASN A 61 11.96 2.77 -12.25
N LYS A 62 11.00 3.50 -11.67
CA LYS A 62 10.54 4.78 -12.21
C LYS A 62 11.59 5.88 -12.13
N LEU A 63 12.40 5.93 -11.06
CA LEU A 63 13.52 6.85 -10.92
C LEU A 63 14.63 6.59 -11.94
N SER A 64 14.79 5.34 -12.37
CA SER A 64 15.82 4.91 -13.32
C SER A 64 15.33 5.00 -14.77
N ALA A 65 14.24 5.69 -15.07
CA ALA A 65 13.34 5.49 -16.22
C ALA A 65 13.92 5.64 -17.62
N GLU A 66 15.14 6.10 -17.85
CA GLU A 66 15.60 6.31 -19.23
C GLU A 66 16.78 5.45 -19.70
N ASP A 67 17.62 4.87 -18.80
CA ASP A 67 18.86 4.20 -19.26
C ASP A 67 19.22 2.88 -18.56
N PHE A 68 18.32 2.32 -17.74
CA PHE A 68 18.69 1.18 -16.91
C PHE A 68 18.21 -0.16 -17.49
N ASP A 69 18.69 -0.53 -18.65
CA ASP A 69 18.50 -1.88 -19.19
C ASP A 69 19.56 -2.86 -18.66
N ILE A 70 19.31 -3.41 -17.47
CA ILE A 70 20.09 -4.52 -16.91
C ILE A 70 19.61 -5.88 -17.43
N SER A 71 18.54 -5.93 -18.19
CA SER A 71 17.92 -7.18 -18.63
C SER A 71 18.92 -8.06 -19.39
N SER A 72 19.73 -7.47 -20.25
CA SER A 72 20.78 -8.17 -20.99
C SER A 72 21.87 -8.71 -20.06
N THR A 73 22.32 -7.91 -19.08
CA THR A 73 23.33 -8.34 -18.10
C THR A 73 22.81 -9.45 -17.20
N LEU A 74 21.55 -9.35 -16.72
CA LEU A 74 20.94 -10.41 -15.91
C LEU A 74 20.71 -11.69 -16.70
N ALA A 75 20.33 -11.59 -17.98
CA ALA A 75 20.21 -12.74 -18.86
C ALA A 75 21.58 -13.42 -19.10
N GLU A 76 22.64 -12.64 -19.24
CA GLU A 76 24.00 -13.14 -19.37
C GLU A 76 24.47 -13.83 -18.08
N LEU A 77 24.27 -13.22 -16.91
CA LEU A 77 24.58 -13.82 -15.62
C LEU A 77 23.80 -15.14 -15.40
N SER A 78 22.53 -15.18 -15.82
CA SER A 78 21.71 -16.39 -15.74
C SER A 78 22.27 -17.49 -16.66
N ARG A 79 22.74 -17.15 -17.87
CA ARG A 79 23.41 -18.09 -18.78
C ARG A 79 24.71 -18.57 -18.21
N GLN A 80 25.55 -17.69 -17.68
CA GLN A 80 26.83 -18.08 -17.03
C GLN A 80 26.60 -18.99 -15.84
N THR A 81 25.60 -18.72 -15.01
CA THR A 81 25.27 -19.58 -13.86
C THR A 81 24.86 -20.97 -14.31
N ARG A 82 24.04 -21.11 -15.35
CA ARG A 82 23.68 -22.41 -15.92
C ARG A 82 24.86 -23.14 -16.53
N HIS A 83 25.71 -22.42 -17.26
CA HIS A 83 26.92 -22.97 -17.84
C HIS A 83 27.89 -23.45 -16.76
N ASN A 84 28.13 -22.66 -15.73
CA ASN A 84 28.99 -23.01 -14.61
C ASN A 84 28.46 -24.22 -13.82
N PHE A 85 27.15 -24.35 -13.68
CA PHE A 85 26.54 -25.53 -13.06
C PHE A 85 26.72 -26.77 -13.92
N ALA A 86 26.51 -26.66 -15.24
CA ALA A 86 26.69 -27.77 -16.18
C ALA A 86 28.13 -28.28 -16.21
N ALA A 87 29.12 -27.41 -15.97
CA ALA A 87 30.52 -27.75 -15.89
C ALA A 87 30.95 -28.39 -14.56
N ARG A 88 30.12 -28.30 -13.51
CA ARG A 88 30.38 -28.91 -12.21
C ARG A 88 30.00 -30.39 -12.25
N GLN A 89 30.97 -31.27 -11.96
CA GLN A 89 30.67 -32.64 -11.67
C GLN A 89 30.07 -32.75 -10.26
N LEU A 90 28.89 -33.34 -10.16
CA LEU A 90 28.18 -33.56 -8.90
C LEU A 90 28.06 -35.09 -8.67
N PRO A 91 29.07 -35.73 -8.04
CA PRO A 91 29.10 -37.19 -7.86
C PRO A 91 27.85 -37.75 -7.19
N GLN A 92 27.16 -36.95 -6.37
CA GLN A 92 25.90 -37.33 -5.72
C GLN A 92 24.76 -37.59 -6.72
N LEU A 93 24.79 -36.95 -7.91
CA LEU A 93 23.79 -37.14 -8.95
C LEU A 93 24.15 -38.28 -9.92
N ASP A 94 25.39 -38.64 -10.06
CA ASP A 94 25.82 -39.66 -11.01
C ASP A 94 25.21 -41.04 -10.74
N ASN A 95 25.09 -41.42 -9.48
CA ASN A 95 24.41 -42.65 -9.06
C ASN A 95 22.92 -42.63 -9.42
N ILE A 96 22.27 -41.52 -9.19
CA ILE A 96 20.82 -41.34 -9.50
C ILE A 96 20.59 -41.38 -11.01
N LEU A 97 21.45 -40.72 -11.81
CA LEU A 97 21.36 -40.72 -13.27
C LEU A 97 21.56 -42.13 -13.84
N THR A 98 22.46 -42.92 -13.24
CA THR A 98 22.70 -44.31 -13.61
C THR A 98 21.47 -45.19 -13.30
N GLU A 99 20.89 -45.04 -12.13
CA GLU A 99 19.67 -45.75 -11.70
C GLU A 99 18.49 -45.42 -12.61
N VAL A 100 18.26 -44.14 -12.89
CA VAL A 100 17.17 -43.67 -13.79
C VAL A 100 17.38 -44.28 -15.21
N ARG A 101 18.61 -44.33 -15.70
CA ARG A 101 18.93 -44.95 -17.00
C ARG A 101 18.63 -46.44 -17.03
N THR A 102 18.94 -47.15 -15.95
CA THR A 102 18.66 -48.60 -15.82
C THR A 102 17.14 -48.83 -15.86
N ILE A 103 16.38 -48.11 -15.05
CA ILE A 103 14.91 -48.18 -15.00
C ILE A 103 14.30 -47.84 -16.37
N ALA A 104 14.80 -46.80 -17.04
CA ALA A 104 14.30 -46.43 -18.37
C ALA A 104 14.52 -47.56 -19.40
N ASN A 105 15.68 -48.18 -19.37
CA ASN A 105 16.00 -49.32 -20.27
C ASN A 105 15.11 -50.54 -19.98
N GLU A 106 14.84 -50.86 -18.71
CA GLU A 106 13.92 -51.95 -18.31
C GLU A 106 12.50 -51.70 -18.80
N LEU A 107 12.07 -50.45 -18.86
CA LEU A 107 10.74 -50.02 -19.33
C LEU A 107 10.70 -49.80 -20.86
N GLY A 108 11.82 -50.03 -21.57
CA GLY A 108 11.89 -49.82 -23.02
C GLY A 108 11.88 -48.34 -23.45
N VAL A 109 12.13 -47.43 -22.54
CA VAL A 109 12.23 -45.99 -22.82
C VAL A 109 13.63 -45.61 -23.20
N GLN A 110 13.86 -45.12 -24.44
CA GLN A 110 15.16 -44.68 -24.91
C GLN A 110 15.47 -43.25 -24.44
N VAL A 111 16.29 -43.10 -23.40
CA VAL A 111 16.63 -41.79 -22.80
C VAL A 111 18.00 -41.26 -23.20
N GLY A 112 18.80 -42.00 -23.95
CA GLY A 112 20.15 -41.59 -24.32
C GLY A 112 21.10 -41.34 -23.12
N GLU A 113 21.97 -40.35 -23.26
CA GLU A 113 22.86 -39.91 -22.18
C GLU A 113 22.15 -38.89 -21.27
N LEU A 114 21.97 -39.20 -19.98
CA LEU A 114 21.31 -38.35 -19.00
C LEU A 114 22.28 -37.37 -18.36
N LYS A 115 21.86 -36.13 -18.21
CA LYS A 115 22.59 -35.05 -17.51
C LYS A 115 21.65 -34.28 -16.60
N ALA A 116 22.11 -33.91 -15.41
CA ALA A 116 21.43 -32.99 -14.55
C ALA A 116 21.86 -31.55 -14.88
N LEU A 117 20.92 -30.69 -15.27
CA LEU A 117 21.16 -29.30 -15.64
C LEU A 117 20.21 -28.40 -14.87
N LEU A 118 20.60 -27.13 -14.69
CA LEU A 118 19.64 -26.13 -14.18
C LEU A 118 18.59 -25.81 -15.24
N ASP A 119 17.33 -25.93 -14.87
CA ASP A 119 16.22 -25.59 -15.75
C ASP A 119 16.27 -24.09 -16.11
N VAL A 120 15.91 -23.79 -17.34
CA VAL A 120 15.82 -22.40 -17.85
C VAL A 120 14.86 -21.57 -16.99
N ASN A 121 13.78 -22.17 -16.54
CA ASN A 121 12.79 -21.51 -15.67
C ASN A 121 13.23 -21.45 -14.20
N GLY A 122 14.15 -22.31 -13.77
CA GLY A 122 14.64 -22.36 -12.40
C GLY A 122 15.70 -21.31 -12.07
N VAL A 123 16.38 -20.74 -13.08
CA VAL A 123 17.39 -19.68 -12.92
C VAL A 123 17.05 -18.54 -13.85
N SER A 124 16.09 -17.74 -13.44
CA SER A 124 15.73 -16.47 -14.11
C SER A 124 15.98 -15.33 -13.14
N LEU A 125 16.98 -14.51 -13.43
CA LEU A 125 17.22 -13.26 -12.73
C LEU A 125 16.38 -12.18 -13.40
N SER A 126 15.50 -11.54 -12.62
CA SER A 126 14.73 -10.37 -13.05
C SER A 126 15.26 -9.11 -12.38
N ASN A 127 14.89 -7.95 -12.89
CA ASN A 127 15.26 -6.67 -12.27
C ASN A 127 14.86 -6.58 -10.79
N SER A 128 13.77 -7.26 -10.40
CA SER A 128 13.34 -7.33 -9.00
C SER A 128 14.30 -8.08 -8.06
N ALA A 129 15.27 -8.83 -8.61
CA ALA A 129 16.33 -9.44 -7.82
C ALA A 129 17.36 -8.42 -7.30
N ILE A 130 17.39 -7.22 -7.89
CA ILE A 130 18.26 -6.12 -7.45
C ILE A 130 17.50 -5.28 -6.44
N SER A 131 18.09 -5.05 -5.27
CA SER A 131 17.52 -4.23 -4.20
C SER A 131 18.57 -3.34 -3.57
N LEU A 132 18.10 -2.26 -2.93
CA LEU A 132 18.98 -1.37 -2.18
C LEU A 132 19.50 -2.05 -0.91
N HIS A 133 20.78 -1.83 -0.63
CA HIS A 133 21.46 -2.27 0.58
C HIS A 133 22.19 -1.06 1.21
N ASN A 134 22.39 -1.10 2.53
CA ASN A 134 23.25 -0.14 3.21
C ASN A 134 24.74 -0.56 3.09
N SER A 135 25.64 0.21 3.72
CA SER A 135 27.09 -0.07 3.76
C SER A 135 27.45 -1.43 4.37
N ASP A 136 26.60 -1.96 5.24
CA ASP A 136 26.81 -3.23 5.93
C ASP A 136 26.21 -4.41 5.16
N ASN A 137 25.84 -4.20 3.89
CA ASN A 137 25.16 -5.17 3.02
C ASN A 137 23.78 -5.64 3.54
N THR A 138 23.18 -4.91 4.48
CA THR A 138 21.81 -5.20 4.93
C THR A 138 20.82 -4.63 3.93
N PRO A 139 19.88 -5.44 3.40
CA PRO A 139 18.87 -4.95 2.47
C PRO A 139 17.97 -3.90 3.12
N LEU A 140 17.72 -2.77 2.44
CA LEU A 140 16.86 -1.71 2.98
C LEU A 140 15.40 -2.16 3.18
N ARG A 141 14.97 -3.25 2.55
CA ARG A 141 13.67 -3.88 2.83
C ARG A 141 13.55 -4.41 4.28
N MET A 142 14.67 -4.55 5.00
CA MET A 142 14.71 -4.94 6.42
C MET A 142 14.55 -3.75 7.36
N LEU A 143 14.44 -2.53 6.84
CA LEU A 143 14.09 -1.36 7.64
C LEU A 143 12.72 -1.56 8.31
N GLY A 144 12.57 -1.00 9.50
CA GLY A 144 11.27 -0.96 10.17
C GLY A 144 10.20 -0.28 9.30
N THR A 145 8.95 -0.66 9.48
CA THR A 145 7.80 -0.23 8.66
C THR A 145 7.72 1.29 8.51
N GLY A 146 7.88 2.04 9.59
CA GLY A 146 7.82 3.50 9.55
C GLY A 146 8.95 4.13 8.73
N SER A 147 10.19 3.63 8.87
CA SER A 147 11.34 4.13 8.09
C SER A 147 11.16 3.82 6.59
N THR A 148 10.67 2.62 6.26
CA THR A 148 10.37 2.22 4.89
C THR A 148 9.29 3.13 4.28
N ARG A 149 8.21 3.42 5.01
CA ARG A 149 7.12 4.30 4.53
C ARG A 149 7.62 5.72 4.26
N LEU A 150 8.39 6.30 5.17
CA LEU A 150 8.97 7.64 4.98
C LEU A 150 9.91 7.68 3.77
N LEU A 151 10.79 6.70 3.64
CA LEU A 151 11.72 6.61 2.51
C LEU A 151 10.97 6.49 1.18
N VAL A 152 10.03 5.55 1.09
CA VAL A 152 9.24 5.32 -0.12
C VAL A 152 8.40 6.54 -0.48
N SER A 153 7.77 7.21 0.50
CA SER A 153 7.04 8.47 0.27
C SER A 153 7.94 9.55 -0.34
N GLY A 154 9.17 9.70 0.19
CA GLY A 154 10.14 10.65 -0.35
C GLY A 154 10.56 10.32 -1.78
N LEU A 155 10.83 9.06 -2.05
CA LEU A 155 11.17 8.59 -3.40
C LEU A 155 10.01 8.79 -4.40
N GLN A 156 8.77 8.55 -3.97
CA GLN A 156 7.57 8.78 -4.80
C GLN A 156 7.40 10.26 -5.15
N LYS A 157 7.65 11.17 -4.21
CA LYS A 157 7.64 12.61 -4.47
C LYS A 157 8.74 13.01 -5.48
N ALA A 158 9.92 12.43 -5.36
CA ALA A 158 11.06 12.72 -6.25
C ALA A 158 10.82 12.28 -7.70
N VAL A 159 10.08 11.20 -7.91
CA VAL A 159 9.72 10.70 -9.27
C VAL A 159 8.80 11.68 -10.00
N GLY A 160 8.13 12.60 -9.30
CA GLY A 160 7.14 13.49 -9.93
C GLY A 160 5.96 12.71 -10.51
N GLY A 161 5.46 11.74 -9.76
CA GLY A 161 4.40 10.82 -10.19
C GLY A 161 3.05 11.48 -10.47
N PRO A 162 2.04 10.67 -10.82
CA PRO A 162 0.69 11.16 -11.13
C PRO A 162 0.14 11.98 -9.96
N GLY A 163 -0.63 13.00 -10.28
CA GLY A 163 -1.14 13.97 -9.33
C GLY A 163 -2.04 13.40 -8.22
N ILE A 164 -2.20 12.06 -8.09
CA ILE A 164 -3.05 11.41 -7.09
C ILE A 164 -2.23 10.41 -6.27
N ILE A 165 -2.23 10.59 -4.95
CA ILE A 165 -1.58 9.70 -3.98
C ILE A 165 -2.63 9.17 -3.01
N LEU A 166 -2.66 7.85 -2.82
CA LEU A 166 -3.53 7.17 -1.87
C LEU A 166 -2.68 6.65 -0.71
N VAL A 167 -2.99 7.07 0.50
CA VAL A 167 -2.29 6.66 1.73
C VAL A 167 -3.27 5.94 2.64
N ASP A 168 -3.03 4.66 2.85
CA ASP A 168 -3.86 3.85 3.72
C ASP A 168 -3.24 3.79 5.12
N GLU A 169 -4.07 4.12 6.14
CA GLU A 169 -3.65 4.20 7.54
C GLU A 169 -2.34 4.99 7.71
N ALA A 170 -2.40 6.32 7.56
CA ALA A 170 -1.21 7.17 7.55
C ALA A 170 -0.29 6.98 8.76
N GLU A 171 -0.86 6.63 9.92
CA GLU A 171 -0.16 6.36 11.17
C GLU A 171 0.54 5.00 11.23
N TYR A 172 0.24 4.05 10.34
CA TYR A 172 0.72 2.68 10.46
C TYR A 172 2.24 2.58 10.56
N GLY A 173 2.73 2.08 11.70
CA GLY A 173 4.14 1.89 11.98
C GLY A 173 4.94 3.18 12.22
N LEU A 174 4.25 4.32 12.47
CA LEU A 174 4.87 5.62 12.69
C LEU A 174 4.62 6.14 14.10
N GLU A 175 5.67 6.67 14.71
CA GLU A 175 5.58 7.48 15.91
C GLU A 175 5.01 8.87 15.58
N PRO A 176 4.39 9.59 16.56
CA PRO A 176 3.74 10.89 16.32
C PRO A 176 4.56 11.90 15.51
N TYR A 177 5.85 12.08 15.86
CA TYR A 177 6.72 13.02 15.14
C TYR A 177 6.99 12.61 13.68
N ARG A 178 6.93 11.31 13.38
CA ARG A 178 7.07 10.77 12.01
C ARG A 178 5.78 10.93 11.21
N ILE A 179 4.63 10.88 11.87
CA ILE A 179 3.34 11.21 11.25
C ILE A 179 3.37 12.64 10.73
N SER A 180 3.75 13.62 11.57
CA SER A 180 3.88 15.02 11.15
C SER A 180 4.85 15.17 9.96
N ARG A 181 5.98 14.44 9.97
CA ARG A 181 6.95 14.47 8.88
C ARG A 181 6.36 13.90 7.59
N LEU A 182 5.64 12.77 7.66
CA LEU A 182 4.97 12.17 6.50
C LEU A 182 3.94 13.13 5.90
N LEU A 183 3.07 13.71 6.73
CA LEU A 183 2.03 14.63 6.28
C LEU A 183 2.64 15.88 5.61
N ASN A 184 3.69 16.46 6.20
CA ASN A 184 4.40 17.57 5.58
C ASN A 184 5.02 17.19 4.24
N GLN A 185 5.62 16.00 4.14
CA GLN A 185 6.19 15.50 2.88
C GLN A 185 5.12 15.29 1.81
N LEU A 186 3.91 14.91 2.20
CA LEU A 186 2.75 14.77 1.32
C LEU A 186 2.09 16.11 0.94
N GLY A 187 2.57 17.23 1.46
CA GLY A 187 2.10 18.56 1.11
C GLY A 187 0.94 19.07 1.97
N SER A 188 0.73 18.52 3.18
CA SER A 188 -0.40 18.95 4.05
C SER A 188 -0.35 20.43 4.44
N ARG A 189 0.82 21.07 4.37
CA ARG A 189 1.04 22.50 4.69
C ARG A 189 1.36 23.34 3.48
N ASP A 190 1.39 22.76 2.28
CA ASP A 190 1.68 23.50 1.06
C ASP A 190 0.42 24.30 0.67
N ASP A 191 0.61 25.57 0.32
CA ASP A 191 -0.48 26.43 -0.13
C ASP A 191 -0.92 26.05 -1.56
N GLU A 192 0.01 25.60 -2.39
CA GLU A 192 -0.23 25.11 -3.75
C GLU A 192 0.31 23.68 -3.92
N PRO A 193 -0.43 22.66 -3.45
CA PRO A 193 0.02 21.28 -3.54
C PRO A 193 0.07 20.81 -5.01
N THR A 194 1.17 20.18 -5.39
CA THR A 194 1.36 19.62 -6.74
C THR A 194 0.62 18.30 -6.96
N SER A 195 0.15 17.68 -5.91
CA SER A 195 -0.53 16.39 -5.93
C SER A 195 -1.78 16.39 -5.05
N GLN A 196 -2.80 15.67 -5.47
CA GLN A 196 -3.98 15.40 -4.66
C GLN A 196 -3.73 14.15 -3.82
N VAL A 197 -3.85 14.27 -2.50
CA VAL A 197 -3.58 13.18 -1.56
C VAL A 197 -4.86 12.77 -0.84
N PHE A 198 -5.20 11.49 -0.89
CA PHE A 198 -6.28 10.90 -0.11
C PHE A 198 -5.67 10.03 0.97
N ILE A 199 -6.07 10.28 2.21
CA ILE A 199 -5.52 9.61 3.39
C ILE A 199 -6.67 8.96 4.16
N THR A 200 -6.52 7.68 4.54
CA THR A 200 -7.33 7.08 5.59
C THR A 200 -6.55 7.09 6.90
N THR A 201 -7.26 7.27 8.00
CA THR A 201 -6.65 7.27 9.33
C THR A 201 -7.64 6.90 10.42
N HIS A 202 -7.13 6.26 11.48
CA HIS A 202 -7.80 6.07 12.76
C HIS A 202 -7.05 6.76 13.90
N SER A 203 -6.10 7.64 13.57
CA SER A 203 -5.23 8.28 14.56
C SER A 203 -5.66 9.71 14.89
N PRO A 204 -5.92 10.02 16.16
CA PRO A 204 -6.14 11.39 16.60
C PRO A 204 -4.97 12.33 16.27
N TYR A 205 -3.74 11.82 16.23
CA TYR A 205 -2.56 12.60 15.87
C TYR A 205 -2.62 13.12 14.43
N VAL A 206 -3.08 12.29 13.49
CA VAL A 206 -3.25 12.71 12.10
C VAL A 206 -4.27 13.84 12.00
N LEU A 207 -5.41 13.73 12.71
CA LEU A 207 -6.44 14.77 12.71
C LEU A 207 -5.90 16.09 13.23
N ARG A 208 -5.13 16.09 14.34
CA ARG A 208 -4.56 17.30 14.95
C ARG A 208 -3.56 18.02 14.04
N GLU A 209 -2.89 17.29 13.16
CA GLU A 209 -1.90 17.84 12.23
C GLU A 209 -2.53 18.48 10.97
N LEU A 210 -3.80 18.16 10.67
CA LEU A 210 -4.50 18.61 9.49
C LEU A 210 -5.41 19.79 9.78
N LYS A 211 -5.72 20.59 8.76
CA LYS A 211 -6.76 21.61 8.82
C LYS A 211 -8.14 20.94 8.76
N ALA A 212 -9.12 21.48 9.46
CA ALA A 212 -10.50 20.97 9.43
C ALA A 212 -11.03 20.83 8.00
N THR A 213 -10.73 21.79 7.12
CA THR A 213 -11.10 21.76 5.69
C THR A 213 -10.51 20.59 4.89
N GLN A 214 -9.48 19.92 5.42
CA GLN A 214 -8.88 18.74 4.81
C GLN A 214 -9.52 17.44 5.31
N LEU A 215 -10.42 17.51 6.29
CA LEU A 215 -11.01 16.34 6.95
C LEU A 215 -12.40 16.04 6.39
N CYS A 216 -12.64 14.76 6.17
CA CYS A 216 -13.92 14.23 5.77
C CYS A 216 -14.27 13.05 6.68
N VAL A 217 -15.50 13.03 7.20
CA VAL A 217 -16.01 11.94 8.02
C VAL A 217 -16.89 11.05 7.15
N LEU A 218 -16.49 9.78 7.01
CA LEU A 218 -17.25 8.78 6.28
C LEU A 218 -17.95 7.85 7.26
N ARG A 219 -19.28 7.80 7.22
CA ARG A 219 -20.09 6.93 8.09
C ARG A 219 -20.98 6.04 7.26
N LYS A 220 -20.94 4.73 7.55
CA LYS A 220 -21.89 3.78 6.98
C LYS A 220 -23.27 4.04 7.58
N LEU A 221 -24.29 4.18 6.74
CA LEU A 221 -25.67 4.26 7.17
C LEU A 221 -26.20 2.83 7.37
N GLU A 222 -26.88 2.61 8.50
CA GLU A 222 -27.62 1.37 8.76
C GLU A 222 -28.91 1.38 7.96
N GLN A 223 -28.85 0.99 6.70
CA GLN A 223 -30.03 0.77 5.86
C GLN A 223 -30.09 -0.70 5.44
N PRO A 224 -31.30 -1.28 5.36
CA PRO A 224 -31.43 -2.66 4.88
C PRO A 224 -30.98 -2.76 3.41
N PRO A 225 -30.44 -3.94 2.99
CA PRO A 225 -30.04 -4.16 1.60
C PRO A 225 -31.20 -3.84 0.63
N PRO A 226 -30.91 -3.36 -0.62
CA PRO A 226 -29.72 -3.71 -1.40
C PRO A 226 -28.63 -2.64 -1.49
N GLU A 227 -28.77 -1.45 -0.91
CA GLU A 227 -27.80 -0.37 -1.15
C GLU A 227 -27.07 0.01 0.13
N PRO A 228 -25.77 -0.38 0.28
CA PRO A 228 -24.94 0.19 1.33
C PRO A 228 -24.72 1.65 1.01
N SER A 229 -25.39 2.53 1.74
CA SER A 229 -25.18 3.96 1.62
C SER A 229 -24.21 4.45 2.69
N HIS A 230 -23.37 5.40 2.31
CA HIS A 230 -22.44 6.06 3.19
C HIS A 230 -22.75 7.56 3.23
N ASN A 231 -22.69 8.13 4.40
CA ASN A 231 -22.76 9.57 4.56
C ASN A 231 -21.33 10.14 4.56
N PHE A 232 -21.13 11.16 3.74
CA PHE A 232 -19.86 11.86 3.60
C PHE A 232 -20.05 13.29 4.08
N LEU A 233 -19.37 13.61 5.19
CA LEU A 233 -19.46 14.93 5.84
C LEU A 233 -18.10 15.62 5.71
N THR A 234 -18.09 16.81 5.12
CA THR A 234 -16.95 17.72 5.13
C THR A 234 -17.11 18.71 6.26
N LEU A 235 -16.02 19.07 6.91
CA LEU A 235 -16.02 20.08 7.96
C LEU A 235 -15.97 21.49 7.34
N SER A 236 -16.57 22.47 8.02
CA SER A 236 -16.61 23.85 7.53
C SER A 236 -15.25 24.54 7.62
N GLY A 237 -14.42 24.10 8.57
CA GLY A 237 -13.10 24.66 8.80
C GLY A 237 -13.13 25.96 9.62
N ASP A 238 -14.23 26.23 10.33
CA ASP A 238 -14.27 27.36 11.23
C ASP A 238 -13.34 27.17 12.45
N ASP A 239 -13.06 28.28 13.15
CA ASP A 239 -12.12 28.27 14.28
C ASP A 239 -12.57 27.34 15.42
N LYS A 240 -13.87 27.15 15.60
CA LYS A 240 -14.44 26.28 16.64
C LYS A 240 -14.20 24.80 16.29
N GLU A 241 -14.49 24.41 15.05
CA GLU A 241 -14.20 23.06 14.58
C GLU A 241 -12.71 22.74 14.69
N GLN A 242 -11.87 23.66 14.25
CA GLN A 242 -10.42 23.48 14.34
C GLN A 242 -9.93 23.37 15.79
N ALA A 243 -10.48 24.18 16.69
CA ALA A 243 -10.16 24.10 18.12
C ALA A 243 -10.61 22.76 18.73
N THR A 244 -11.82 22.30 18.38
CA THR A 244 -12.36 21.00 18.83
C THR A 244 -11.49 19.84 18.35
N ILE A 245 -11.06 19.85 17.09
CA ILE A 245 -10.17 18.82 16.54
C ILE A 245 -8.86 18.78 17.31
N ARG A 246 -8.28 19.94 17.64
CA ARG A 246 -7.02 19.99 18.39
C ARG A 246 -7.17 19.53 19.83
N ALA A 247 -8.28 19.90 20.48
CA ALA A 247 -8.54 19.54 21.88
C ALA A 247 -8.97 18.08 22.03
N CYS A 248 -9.86 17.60 21.17
CA CYS A 248 -10.59 16.36 21.38
C CYS A 248 -10.73 15.53 20.08
N ALA A 249 -9.63 15.29 19.37
CA ALA A 249 -9.64 14.50 18.13
C ALA A 249 -10.16 13.06 18.32
N GLU A 250 -10.01 12.49 19.51
CA GLU A 250 -10.50 11.16 19.89
C GLU A 250 -12.01 11.03 19.77
N ALA A 251 -12.74 12.12 19.95
CA ALA A 251 -14.19 12.16 19.83
C ALA A 251 -14.69 11.74 18.44
N PHE A 252 -13.91 12.03 17.39
CA PHE A 252 -14.27 11.67 16.01
C PHE A 252 -14.32 10.15 15.78
N PHE A 253 -13.61 9.38 16.59
CA PHE A 253 -13.55 7.91 16.50
C PHE A 253 -14.48 7.22 17.48
N SER A 254 -15.22 7.97 18.28
CA SER A 254 -16.12 7.47 19.31
C SER A 254 -17.55 7.33 18.79
N LYS A 255 -18.29 6.35 19.29
CA LYS A 255 -19.74 6.20 19.03
C LYS A 255 -20.58 7.23 19.79
N ALA A 256 -20.10 7.62 20.98
CA ALA A 256 -20.71 8.62 21.83
C ALA A 256 -19.63 9.41 22.56
N VAL A 257 -19.90 10.68 22.83
CA VAL A 257 -18.99 11.54 23.58
C VAL A 257 -19.74 12.07 24.81
N ILE A 258 -19.08 11.96 25.96
CA ILE A 258 -19.56 12.51 27.22
C ILE A 258 -18.68 13.72 27.52
N VAL A 259 -19.28 14.93 27.53
CA VAL A 259 -18.56 16.17 27.80
C VAL A 259 -18.79 16.55 29.25
N GLY A 260 -17.72 16.75 30.01
CA GLY A 260 -17.72 17.28 31.37
C GLY A 260 -17.31 18.75 31.36
N GLU A 261 -17.54 19.45 32.47
CA GLU A 261 -17.10 20.84 32.63
C GLU A 261 -15.60 20.96 32.95
N GLY A 262 -14.98 19.81 33.34
CA GLY A 262 -13.57 19.78 33.66
C GLY A 262 -13.09 18.39 34.12
N GLY A 263 -11.82 18.31 34.51
CA GLY A 263 -11.16 17.06 34.86
C GLY A 263 -11.81 16.27 36.00
N THR A 264 -12.54 16.93 36.90
CA THR A 264 -13.25 16.28 38.02
C THR A 264 -14.40 15.41 37.51
N GLU A 265 -15.24 15.95 36.62
CA GLU A 265 -16.38 15.26 36.02
C GLU A 265 -15.90 14.10 35.14
N VAL A 266 -14.87 14.35 34.33
CA VAL A 266 -14.23 13.32 33.51
C VAL A 266 -13.66 12.21 34.39
N GLY A 267 -12.99 12.54 35.51
CA GLY A 267 -12.49 11.62 36.49
C GLY A 267 -13.59 10.79 37.14
N PHE A 268 -14.72 11.42 37.51
CA PHE A 268 -15.90 10.76 38.06
C PHE A 268 -16.50 9.75 37.06
N ILE A 269 -16.68 10.16 35.79
CA ILE A 269 -17.21 9.29 34.72
C ILE A 269 -16.33 8.07 34.53
N ARG A 270 -14.99 8.26 34.48
CA ARG A 270 -14.03 7.16 34.38
C ARG A 270 -14.08 6.24 35.60
N GLY A 271 -14.20 6.80 36.82
CA GLY A 271 -14.36 6.02 38.06
C GLY A 271 -15.66 5.21 38.06
N LEU A 272 -16.76 5.79 37.59
CA LEU A 272 -18.03 5.11 37.44
C LEU A 272 -17.94 3.95 36.42
N ASP A 273 -17.26 4.18 35.32
CA ASP A 273 -17.03 3.17 34.28
C ASP A 273 -16.29 1.96 34.85
N LEU A 274 -15.17 2.18 35.54
CA LEU A 274 -14.41 1.14 36.24
C LEU A 274 -15.26 0.39 37.28
N SER A 275 -16.11 1.11 38.04
CA SER A 275 -17.00 0.50 39.02
C SER A 275 -18.05 -0.41 38.36
N ARG A 276 -18.57 -0.04 37.18
CA ARG A 276 -19.50 -0.87 36.41
C ARG A 276 -18.82 -2.14 35.93
N GLN A 277 -17.60 -2.04 35.38
CA GLN A 277 -16.83 -3.20 34.94
C GLN A 277 -16.49 -4.17 36.06
N ARG A 278 -16.09 -3.66 37.26
CA ARG A 278 -15.84 -4.49 38.45
C ARG A 278 -17.08 -5.24 38.91
N ARG A 279 -18.26 -4.75 38.63
CA ARG A 279 -19.55 -5.41 38.96
C ARG A 279 -20.07 -6.29 37.82
N GLY A 280 -19.24 -6.61 36.83
CA GLY A 280 -19.61 -7.43 35.67
C GLY A 280 -20.62 -6.76 34.72
N ARG A 281 -20.75 -5.43 34.75
CA ARG A 281 -21.59 -4.66 33.82
C ARG A 281 -20.73 -4.08 32.75
N THR A 282 -21.28 -3.96 31.54
CA THR A 282 -20.61 -3.30 30.41
C THR A 282 -20.31 -1.85 30.74
N GLY A 283 -19.06 -1.45 30.58
CA GLY A 283 -18.62 -0.08 30.77
C GLY A 283 -19.08 0.84 29.64
N PHE A 284 -18.93 2.14 29.82
CA PHE A 284 -19.19 3.13 28.76
C PHE A 284 -18.17 3.00 27.64
N GLN A 285 -16.90 2.81 27.97
CA GLN A 285 -15.83 2.61 26.98
C GLN A 285 -16.05 1.35 26.14
N ASP A 286 -16.52 0.24 26.76
CA ASP A 286 -16.87 -0.98 26.04
C ASP A 286 -18.00 -0.77 25.02
N GLN A 287 -18.82 0.27 25.20
CA GLN A 287 -19.86 0.69 24.27
C GLN A 287 -19.37 1.73 23.26
N GLY A 288 -18.10 2.07 23.29
CA GLY A 288 -17.48 3.06 22.39
C GLY A 288 -17.71 4.50 22.78
N ALA A 289 -17.99 4.79 24.08
CA ALA A 289 -18.09 6.14 24.58
C ALA A 289 -16.71 6.70 25.00
N PHE A 290 -16.52 7.99 24.77
CA PHE A 290 -15.33 8.74 25.16
C PHE A 290 -15.72 9.91 26.06
N ALA A 291 -15.00 10.12 27.16
CA ALA A 291 -15.25 11.21 28.11
C ALA A 291 -14.13 12.26 28.00
N THR A 292 -14.51 13.52 27.83
CA THR A 292 -13.63 14.70 27.68
C THR A 292 -14.19 15.90 28.40
N ASP A 293 -13.37 16.91 28.59
CA ASP A 293 -13.68 18.25 29.05
C ASP A 293 -13.70 19.25 27.91
#